data_2e33f551a42232da9eb0a0fe6397b85f
#
_entry.id   2e33f551a42232da9eb0a0fe6397b85f
#
_cell.length_a   1.000
_cell.length_b   1.000
_cell.length_c   1.000
_cell.angle_alpha   90.00
_cell.angle_beta   90.00
_cell.angle_gamma   90.00
#
_symmetry.space_group_name_H-M   'P 1'
#
loop_
_entity.id
_entity.type
_entity.pdbx_description
1 polymer ?
#
loop_
_entity_poly.entity_id
_entity_poly.type
_entity_poly.pdbx_seq_one_letter_code
_entity_poly.pdbx_strand_id
1 'polypeptide(L)'
;MYRFEPGVSSTSQDSPSFLWNTFYNSVHAANYVLEAINDGKVNSDGSGYDLKVAAAEAKLIRAYDHFILVNVFSQAYKDPEASKKDIGVPYVTVPETNTGVKYDRGNVAEVYDKIQQDLEEGLAGISDANYRTAPKYHFNVNAAHAFAARFYLFKRDYKKVIEHANAVLGTDSATIYSQLMDWAPFDSCSSSGDYAKVWQDFNSSNNLMIMGTYSNIMRHALGYRFALVGQPARDVIFHSSPMWQSYAANPSCLVGGYLFWTGEDYGYTAGKIAERFQYTDRLAGTGFVHTMRREFTRSELLLERAEAEIMLGQYDNAFQDLNLYTRGMQKFSPATYRTYQSQARMRPLSRDMLDSYYALSSNPNCFDNWNFTQNMSSSFVVPAEAVKYMNCLNDLRRFEVLWDGLRFFDLKRWGIEYSHTYGPDATVYTLKWDDPRRALEIPAAAIQAGLQPSHSTTEASGSAKKVAFDEFFSDPTPSAVSASNNAKKDNSESYVIKK
;
A
#
# COMPACT_ATOMS: atom_id res chain seq x y z
N MET A 1 -15.00 1.45 10.14
CA MET A 1 -13.53 1.46 9.93
C MET A 1 -12.78 1.89 11.20
N TYR A 2 -12.91 3.12 11.69
CA TYR A 2 -12.14 3.60 12.86
C TYR A 2 -12.42 2.82 14.15
N ARG A 3 -13.65 2.35 14.35
CA ARG A 3 -14.07 1.50 15.47
C ARG A 3 -14.02 0.01 15.14
N PHE A 4 -13.47 -0.35 13.99
CA PHE A 4 -13.43 -1.72 13.47
C PHE A 4 -14.81 -2.39 13.36
N GLU A 5 -15.86 -1.62 13.22
CA GLU A 5 -17.21 -2.15 13.03
C GLU A 5 -17.36 -2.74 11.62
N PRO A 6 -18.17 -3.78 11.44
CA PRO A 6 -18.47 -4.33 10.13
C PRO A 6 -18.96 -3.25 9.18
N GLY A 7 -18.51 -3.32 7.92
CA GLY A 7 -18.95 -2.39 6.88
C GLY A 7 -20.44 -2.50 6.65
N VAL A 8 -21.08 -1.36 6.43
CA VAL A 8 -22.48 -1.30 6.04
C VAL A 8 -22.60 -1.73 4.59
N SER A 9 -23.78 -2.14 4.16
CA SER A 9 -24.15 -2.56 2.80
C SER A 9 -24.10 -1.41 1.76
N SER A 10 -23.10 -0.55 1.83
CA SER A 10 -22.88 0.51 0.84
C SER A 10 -22.34 -0.07 -0.46
N THR A 11 -22.92 0.35 -1.58
CA THR A 11 -22.44 0.05 -2.94
C THR A 11 -21.72 1.24 -3.58
N SER A 12 -21.49 2.30 -2.81
CA SER A 12 -20.79 3.48 -3.31
C SER A 12 -19.35 3.17 -3.66
N GLN A 13 -18.77 4.02 -4.50
CA GLN A 13 -17.37 3.98 -4.89
C GLN A 13 -16.47 3.88 -3.63
N ASP A 14 -15.41 3.09 -3.71
CA ASP A 14 -14.48 2.76 -2.61
C ASP A 14 -15.08 1.97 -1.42
N SER A 15 -16.33 1.48 -1.55
CA SER A 15 -16.89 0.56 -0.56
C SER A 15 -16.37 -0.87 -0.75
N PRO A 16 -16.40 -1.73 0.30
CA PRO A 16 -16.06 -3.15 0.14
C PRO A 16 -16.86 -3.86 -0.95
N SER A 17 -18.16 -3.55 -1.09
CA SER A 17 -19.02 -4.11 -2.14
C SER A 17 -18.59 -3.66 -3.53
N PHE A 18 -18.21 -2.39 -3.69
CA PHE A 18 -17.71 -1.87 -4.96
C PHE A 18 -16.39 -2.55 -5.35
N LEU A 19 -15.48 -2.70 -4.38
CA LEU A 19 -14.21 -3.38 -4.58
C LEU A 19 -14.41 -4.84 -5.00
N TRP A 20 -15.23 -5.59 -4.27
CA TRP A 20 -15.57 -6.98 -4.60
C TRP A 20 -16.06 -7.13 -6.04
N ASN A 21 -17.06 -6.34 -6.41
CA ASN A 21 -17.66 -6.42 -7.74
C ASN A 21 -16.66 -6.02 -8.83
N THR A 22 -15.85 -4.99 -8.60
CA THR A 22 -14.87 -4.51 -9.58
C THR A 22 -13.80 -5.56 -9.86
N PHE A 23 -13.26 -6.20 -8.84
CA PHE A 23 -12.26 -7.26 -9.02
C PHE A 23 -12.85 -8.51 -9.67
N TYR A 24 -14.05 -8.97 -9.28
CA TYR A 24 -14.66 -10.11 -9.97
C TYR A 24 -15.08 -9.80 -11.41
N ASN A 25 -15.44 -8.56 -11.74
CA ASN A 25 -15.63 -8.16 -13.14
C ASN A 25 -14.32 -8.23 -13.95
N SER A 26 -13.20 -7.87 -13.35
CA SER A 26 -11.88 -8.01 -13.97
C SER A 26 -11.49 -9.49 -14.16
N VAL A 27 -11.72 -10.34 -13.14
CA VAL A 27 -11.57 -11.81 -13.25
C VAL A 27 -12.41 -12.36 -14.38
N HIS A 28 -13.65 -11.90 -14.50
CA HIS A 28 -14.55 -12.33 -15.56
C HIS A 28 -14.02 -11.98 -16.95
N ALA A 29 -13.51 -10.74 -17.12
CA ALA A 29 -12.89 -10.31 -18.38
C ALA A 29 -11.64 -11.15 -18.71
N ALA A 30 -10.78 -11.42 -17.73
CA ALA A 30 -9.61 -12.29 -17.92
C ALA A 30 -10.00 -13.71 -18.32
N ASN A 31 -11.06 -14.27 -17.71
CA ASN A 31 -11.57 -15.60 -18.05
C ASN A 31 -12.12 -15.65 -19.49
N TYR A 32 -12.80 -14.60 -19.96
CA TYR A 32 -13.25 -14.54 -21.34
C TYR A 32 -12.09 -14.53 -22.35
N VAL A 33 -11.02 -13.80 -22.06
CA VAL A 33 -9.83 -13.81 -22.91
C VAL A 33 -9.23 -15.20 -22.96
N LEU A 34 -9.08 -15.86 -21.82
CA LEU A 34 -8.52 -17.22 -21.74
C LEU A 34 -9.38 -18.24 -22.47
N GLU A 35 -10.71 -18.20 -22.28
CA GLU A 35 -11.65 -19.07 -23.00
C GLU A 35 -11.57 -18.85 -24.51
N ALA A 36 -11.62 -17.60 -24.98
CA ALA A 36 -11.61 -17.28 -26.39
C ALA A 36 -10.34 -17.75 -27.11
N ILE A 37 -9.19 -17.67 -26.40
CA ILE A 37 -7.91 -18.16 -26.92
C ILE A 37 -7.89 -19.70 -26.93
N ASN A 38 -8.31 -20.34 -25.85
CA ASN A 38 -8.29 -21.80 -25.72
C ASN A 38 -9.24 -22.48 -26.71
N ASP A 39 -10.40 -21.87 -26.96
CA ASP A 39 -11.40 -22.40 -27.92
C ASP A 39 -11.05 -22.07 -29.38
N GLY A 40 -9.97 -21.37 -29.63
CA GLY A 40 -9.59 -20.92 -30.98
C GLY A 40 -10.59 -19.94 -31.62
N LYS A 41 -11.38 -19.23 -30.78
CA LYS A 41 -12.35 -18.22 -31.26
C LYS A 41 -11.67 -16.94 -31.75
N VAL A 42 -10.42 -16.71 -31.33
CA VAL A 42 -9.57 -15.61 -31.78
C VAL A 42 -8.35 -16.16 -32.49
N ASN A 43 -8.05 -15.56 -33.64
CA ASN A 43 -6.84 -15.87 -34.42
C ASN A 43 -5.96 -14.63 -34.45
N SER A 44 -4.65 -14.84 -34.59
CA SER A 44 -3.73 -13.74 -34.89
C SER A 44 -4.15 -13.11 -36.22
N ASP A 45 -4.42 -11.81 -36.23
CA ASP A 45 -4.85 -11.05 -37.39
C ASP A 45 -3.67 -10.62 -38.30
N GLY A 46 -2.47 -11.16 -38.03
CA GLY A 46 -1.25 -10.75 -38.73
C GLY A 46 -0.66 -9.41 -38.26
N SER A 47 -1.25 -8.77 -37.24
CA SER A 47 -0.74 -7.52 -36.64
C SER A 47 0.57 -7.70 -35.89
N GLY A 48 0.98 -8.96 -35.64
CA GLY A 48 2.12 -9.33 -34.83
C GLY A 48 1.80 -9.34 -33.32
N TYR A 49 0.51 -9.29 -32.95
CA TYR A 49 0.05 -9.46 -31.58
C TYR A 49 0.11 -10.95 -31.19
N ASP A 50 0.84 -11.25 -30.11
CA ASP A 50 1.02 -12.61 -29.64
C ASP A 50 -0.08 -13.00 -28.64
N LEU A 51 -0.95 -13.94 -29.02
CA LEU A 51 -2.04 -14.43 -28.17
C LEU A 51 -1.53 -15.19 -26.93
N LYS A 52 -0.32 -15.77 -27.00
CA LYS A 52 0.27 -16.42 -25.82
C LYS A 52 0.62 -15.39 -24.74
N VAL A 53 1.13 -14.24 -25.16
CA VAL A 53 1.41 -13.13 -24.26
C VAL A 53 0.11 -12.57 -23.67
N ALA A 54 -0.94 -12.43 -24.48
CA ALA A 54 -2.27 -12.03 -24.00
C ALA A 54 -2.86 -13.01 -22.99
N ALA A 55 -2.71 -14.32 -23.21
CA ALA A 55 -3.14 -15.35 -22.26
C ALA A 55 -2.32 -15.27 -20.96
N ALA A 56 -1.02 -15.03 -21.06
CA ALA A 56 -0.15 -14.88 -19.89
C ALA A 56 -0.54 -13.64 -19.05
N GLU A 57 -0.80 -12.51 -19.71
CA GLU A 57 -1.30 -11.32 -19.01
C GLU A 57 -2.65 -11.56 -18.35
N ALA A 58 -3.58 -12.23 -19.02
CA ALA A 58 -4.89 -12.56 -18.45
C ALA A 58 -4.77 -13.45 -17.20
N LYS A 59 -3.82 -14.40 -17.16
CA LYS A 59 -3.51 -15.18 -15.96
C LYS A 59 -2.94 -14.32 -14.84
N LEU A 60 -2.02 -13.41 -15.15
CA LEU A 60 -1.45 -12.47 -14.17
C LEU A 60 -2.52 -11.55 -13.60
N ILE A 61 -3.45 -11.05 -14.42
CA ILE A 61 -4.60 -10.25 -13.96
C ILE A 61 -5.47 -11.10 -13.02
N ARG A 62 -5.83 -12.31 -13.41
CA ARG A 62 -6.65 -13.20 -12.59
C ARG A 62 -5.99 -13.53 -11.24
N ALA A 63 -4.69 -13.81 -11.27
CA ALA A 63 -3.90 -14.04 -10.06
C ALA A 63 -3.88 -12.81 -9.15
N TYR A 64 -3.62 -11.63 -9.72
CA TYR A 64 -3.58 -10.38 -8.99
C TYR A 64 -4.93 -10.01 -8.38
N ASP A 65 -6.01 -10.13 -9.13
CA ASP A 65 -7.35 -9.82 -8.65
C ASP A 65 -7.75 -10.70 -7.46
N HIS A 66 -7.51 -12.02 -7.56
CA HIS A 66 -7.76 -12.94 -6.45
C HIS A 66 -6.80 -12.70 -5.28
N PHE A 67 -5.56 -12.26 -5.53
CA PHE A 67 -4.63 -11.87 -4.47
C PHE A 67 -5.16 -10.67 -3.67
N ILE A 68 -5.69 -9.65 -4.33
CA ILE A 68 -6.31 -8.52 -3.63
C ILE A 68 -7.56 -8.97 -2.88
N LEU A 69 -8.44 -9.73 -3.53
CA LEU A 69 -9.68 -10.23 -2.91
C LEU A 69 -9.40 -11.04 -1.64
N VAL A 70 -8.50 -12.02 -1.68
CA VAL A 70 -8.21 -12.84 -0.51
C VAL A 70 -7.56 -12.04 0.62
N ASN A 71 -6.69 -11.08 0.29
CA ASN A 71 -6.05 -10.25 1.31
C ASN A 71 -6.99 -9.21 1.93
N VAL A 72 -8.06 -8.82 1.24
CA VAL A 72 -9.09 -7.92 1.79
C VAL A 72 -10.13 -8.69 2.60
N PHE A 73 -10.68 -9.78 2.05
CA PHE A 73 -11.89 -10.44 2.57
C PHE A 73 -11.62 -11.72 3.36
N SER A 74 -10.35 -12.09 3.58
CA SER A 74 -9.93 -13.24 4.37
C SER A 74 -8.84 -12.84 5.37
N GLN A 75 -8.45 -13.74 6.27
CA GLN A 75 -7.28 -13.54 7.13
C GLN A 75 -5.99 -13.56 6.31
N ALA A 76 -4.89 -13.03 6.87
CA ALA A 76 -3.60 -13.12 6.21
C ALA A 76 -3.15 -14.58 6.07
N TYR A 77 -2.42 -14.88 4.98
CA TYR A 77 -1.76 -16.16 4.87
C TYR A 77 -0.75 -16.34 6.02
N LYS A 78 -0.76 -17.51 6.65
CA LYS A 78 0.09 -17.86 7.79
C LYS A 78 1.18 -18.85 7.38
N ASP A 79 0.77 -20.05 7.10
CA ASP A 79 1.51 -21.17 6.51
C ASP A 79 0.49 -22.12 5.87
N PRO A 80 0.92 -23.17 5.14
CA PRO A 80 0.00 -24.07 4.45
C PRO A 80 -1.05 -24.70 5.36
N GLU A 81 -0.68 -25.11 6.58
CA GLU A 81 -1.59 -25.80 7.49
C GLU A 81 -2.48 -24.84 8.30
N ALA A 82 -1.90 -23.74 8.80
CA ALA A 82 -2.67 -22.76 9.56
C ALA A 82 -3.71 -22.04 8.67
N SER A 83 -3.34 -21.77 7.41
CA SER A 83 -4.21 -21.05 6.45
C SER A 83 -5.38 -21.91 5.92
N LYS A 84 -5.36 -23.23 6.11
CA LYS A 84 -6.52 -24.09 5.84
C LYS A 84 -7.70 -23.84 6.78
N LYS A 85 -7.45 -23.21 7.93
CA LYS A 85 -8.48 -22.89 8.94
C LYS A 85 -9.21 -21.58 8.65
N ASP A 86 -8.65 -20.75 7.81
CA ASP A 86 -9.20 -19.44 7.48
C ASP A 86 -9.99 -19.51 6.17
N ILE A 87 -11.20 -18.97 6.19
CA ILE A 87 -12.07 -18.93 5.01
C ILE A 87 -11.43 -18.07 3.92
N GLY A 88 -11.44 -18.60 2.68
CA GLY A 88 -10.90 -17.93 1.50
C GLY A 88 -11.90 -17.03 0.77
N VAL A 89 -11.74 -16.93 -0.54
CA VAL A 89 -12.65 -16.27 -1.48
C VAL A 89 -12.89 -17.21 -2.68
N PRO A 90 -14.03 -17.14 -3.37
CA PRO A 90 -14.24 -17.93 -4.58
C PRO A 90 -13.12 -17.69 -5.60
N TYR A 91 -12.47 -18.76 -6.06
CA TYR A 91 -11.49 -18.67 -7.14
C TYR A 91 -12.14 -19.06 -8.46
N VAL A 92 -12.45 -18.05 -9.29
CA VAL A 92 -13.25 -18.19 -10.50
C VAL A 92 -12.34 -18.31 -11.72
N THR A 93 -12.43 -19.43 -12.45
CA THR A 93 -11.54 -19.74 -13.59
C THR A 93 -12.24 -19.81 -14.93
N VAL A 94 -13.56 -19.65 -14.94
CA VAL A 94 -14.38 -19.71 -16.17
C VAL A 94 -15.32 -18.50 -16.23
N PRO A 95 -15.69 -18.03 -17.42
CA PRO A 95 -16.71 -16.99 -17.54
C PRO A 95 -18.08 -17.53 -17.05
N GLU A 96 -18.81 -16.69 -16.31
CA GLU A 96 -20.17 -17.01 -15.92
C GLU A 96 -21.14 -16.74 -17.08
N THR A 97 -21.79 -17.77 -17.55
CA THR A 97 -22.81 -17.68 -18.61
C THR A 97 -24.23 -17.92 -18.08
N ASN A 98 -24.35 -18.40 -16.85
CA ASN A 98 -25.62 -18.75 -16.21
C ASN A 98 -25.83 -17.98 -14.92
N THR A 99 -27.08 -17.63 -14.62
CA THR A 99 -27.46 -17.04 -13.33
C THR A 99 -27.58 -18.11 -12.26
N GLY A 100 -27.23 -17.78 -11.02
CA GLY A 100 -27.41 -18.67 -9.86
C GLY A 100 -26.33 -19.74 -9.69
N VAL A 101 -25.17 -19.55 -10.29
CA VAL A 101 -24.00 -20.41 -10.04
C VAL A 101 -23.63 -20.32 -8.56
N LYS A 102 -23.46 -21.48 -7.91
CA LYS A 102 -23.02 -21.54 -6.52
C LYS A 102 -21.51 -21.68 -6.46
N TYR A 103 -20.90 -20.83 -5.68
CA TYR A 103 -19.47 -20.85 -5.41
C TYR A 103 -19.19 -21.26 -3.98
N ASP A 104 -18.04 -21.88 -3.78
CA ASP A 104 -17.44 -22.09 -2.47
C ASP A 104 -16.29 -21.09 -2.30
N ARG A 105 -16.12 -20.58 -1.11
CA ARG A 105 -15.00 -19.70 -0.77
C ARG A 105 -13.69 -20.47 -0.60
N GLY A 106 -13.77 -21.78 -0.30
CA GLY A 106 -12.59 -22.57 0.05
C GLY A 106 -11.87 -22.00 1.26
N ASN A 107 -10.59 -22.25 1.35
CA ASN A 107 -9.73 -21.70 2.41
C ASN A 107 -8.58 -20.87 1.82
N VAL A 108 -7.92 -20.08 2.70
CA VAL A 108 -6.84 -19.17 2.28
C VAL A 108 -5.69 -19.92 1.62
N ALA A 109 -5.32 -21.13 2.11
CA ALA A 109 -4.22 -21.90 1.52
C ALA A 109 -4.54 -22.31 0.07
N GLU A 110 -5.73 -22.84 -0.18
CA GLU A 110 -6.17 -23.24 -1.54
C GLU A 110 -6.22 -22.05 -2.51
N VAL A 111 -6.70 -20.89 -2.04
CA VAL A 111 -6.72 -19.67 -2.87
C VAL A 111 -5.30 -19.24 -3.22
N TYR A 112 -4.38 -19.24 -2.26
CA TYR A 112 -2.98 -18.89 -2.52
C TYR A 112 -2.29 -19.89 -3.47
N ASP A 113 -2.61 -21.17 -3.40
CA ASP A 113 -2.04 -22.18 -4.33
C ASP A 113 -2.54 -21.97 -5.75
N LYS A 114 -3.81 -21.62 -5.94
CA LYS A 114 -4.38 -21.29 -7.26
C LYS A 114 -3.82 -19.96 -7.81
N ILE A 115 -3.64 -18.96 -6.96
CA ILE A 115 -2.96 -17.71 -7.33
C ILE A 115 -1.54 -18.02 -7.79
N GLN A 116 -0.81 -18.85 -7.05
CA GLN A 116 0.56 -19.22 -7.43
C GLN A 116 0.60 -19.90 -8.78
N GLN A 117 -0.32 -20.82 -9.05
CA GLN A 117 -0.39 -21.50 -10.34
C GLN A 117 -0.58 -20.50 -11.48
N ASP A 118 -1.58 -19.63 -11.41
CA ASP A 118 -1.82 -18.62 -12.44
C ASP A 118 -0.66 -17.65 -12.60
N LEU A 119 -0.03 -17.26 -11.49
CA LEU A 119 1.14 -16.38 -11.47
C LEU A 119 2.34 -17.04 -12.18
N GLU A 120 2.68 -18.28 -11.85
CA GLU A 120 3.81 -19.01 -12.43
C GLU A 120 3.59 -19.29 -13.92
N GLU A 121 2.36 -19.67 -14.31
CA GLU A 121 1.98 -19.86 -15.70
C GLU A 121 2.00 -18.54 -16.49
N GLY A 122 1.56 -17.44 -15.87
CA GLY A 122 1.65 -16.09 -16.45
C GLY A 122 3.08 -15.62 -16.63
N LEU A 123 3.93 -15.79 -15.61
CA LEU A 123 5.36 -15.45 -15.69
C LEU A 123 6.08 -16.20 -16.80
N ALA A 124 5.75 -17.47 -17.03
CA ALA A 124 6.37 -18.28 -18.08
C ALA A 124 6.05 -17.80 -19.52
N GLY A 125 4.91 -17.09 -19.68
CA GLY A 125 4.45 -16.66 -20.99
C GLY A 125 4.52 -15.16 -21.26
N ILE A 126 4.74 -14.32 -20.23
CA ILE A 126 4.73 -12.87 -20.37
C ILE A 126 5.93 -12.34 -21.16
N SER A 127 5.68 -11.35 -21.98
CA SER A 127 6.69 -10.67 -22.78
C SER A 127 6.24 -9.25 -23.09
N ASP A 128 7.18 -8.32 -23.26
CA ASP A 128 6.88 -6.93 -23.60
C ASP A 128 6.58 -6.73 -25.11
N ALA A 129 6.57 -7.80 -25.90
CA ALA A 129 6.39 -7.74 -27.35
C ALA A 129 5.06 -7.09 -27.78
N ASN A 130 3.99 -7.29 -27.00
CA ASN A 130 2.66 -6.71 -27.27
C ASN A 130 2.51 -5.23 -26.85
N TYR A 131 3.41 -4.69 -26.02
CA TYR A 131 3.21 -3.42 -25.31
C TYR A 131 4.14 -2.31 -25.81
N ARG A 132 4.15 -2.06 -27.11
CA ARG A 132 5.12 -1.13 -27.75
C ARG A 132 4.93 0.34 -27.36
N THR A 133 3.69 0.76 -27.10
CA THR A 133 3.36 2.19 -26.90
C THR A 133 3.11 2.55 -25.43
N ALA A 134 2.63 1.62 -24.63
CA ALA A 134 2.19 1.89 -23.24
C ALA A 134 2.46 0.71 -22.29
N PRO A 135 3.71 0.19 -22.20
CA PRO A 135 4.00 -1.04 -21.45
C PRO A 135 3.64 -0.96 -19.97
N LYS A 136 3.68 0.22 -19.36
CA LYS A 136 3.40 0.36 -17.93
C LYS A 136 1.91 0.40 -17.55
N TYR A 137 1.01 0.34 -18.53
CA TYR A 137 -0.42 0.13 -18.29
C TYR A 137 -0.82 -1.35 -18.39
N HIS A 138 0.17 -2.24 -18.51
CA HIS A 138 0.01 -3.68 -18.63
C HIS A 138 0.89 -4.41 -17.64
N PHE A 139 0.61 -5.70 -17.41
CA PHE A 139 1.58 -6.59 -16.82
C PHE A 139 2.72 -6.83 -17.80
N ASN A 140 3.65 -5.88 -17.84
CA ASN A 140 4.94 -6.08 -18.50
C ASN A 140 5.83 -7.00 -17.66
N VAL A 141 6.96 -7.45 -18.22
CA VAL A 141 7.85 -8.40 -17.53
C VAL A 141 8.26 -7.92 -16.14
N ASN A 142 8.65 -6.64 -16.01
CA ASN A 142 9.04 -6.08 -14.71
C ASN A 142 7.88 -6.02 -13.71
N ALA A 143 6.69 -5.65 -14.16
CA ALA A 143 5.49 -5.63 -13.32
C ALA A 143 5.09 -7.04 -12.86
N ALA A 144 5.20 -8.03 -13.73
CA ALA A 144 4.93 -9.43 -13.41
C ALA A 144 5.89 -9.96 -12.33
N HIS A 145 7.19 -9.68 -12.44
CA HIS A 145 8.16 -10.04 -11.40
C HIS A 145 7.95 -9.25 -10.10
N ALA A 146 7.58 -7.97 -10.16
CA ALA A 146 7.26 -7.19 -8.97
C ALA A 146 6.01 -7.75 -8.25
N PHE A 147 4.99 -8.14 -8.99
CA PHE A 147 3.84 -8.83 -8.41
C PHE A 147 4.23 -10.18 -7.79
N ALA A 148 5.08 -10.96 -8.46
CA ALA A 148 5.57 -12.22 -7.91
C ALA A 148 6.34 -12.02 -6.60
N ALA A 149 7.21 -11.00 -6.52
CA ALA A 149 7.91 -10.67 -5.28
C ALA A 149 6.93 -10.33 -4.16
N ARG A 150 5.92 -9.49 -4.42
CA ARG A 150 4.87 -9.16 -3.44
C ARG A 150 4.05 -10.39 -3.03
N PHE A 151 3.66 -11.23 -3.97
CA PHE A 151 2.92 -12.46 -3.69
C PHE A 151 3.72 -13.41 -2.79
N TYR A 152 4.98 -13.69 -3.14
CA TYR A 152 5.84 -14.56 -2.35
C TYR A 152 6.22 -13.97 -1.00
N LEU A 153 6.30 -12.63 -0.88
CA LEU A 153 6.45 -11.95 0.40
C LEU A 153 5.27 -12.26 1.33
N PHE A 154 4.05 -12.19 0.81
CA PHE A 154 2.84 -12.53 1.57
C PHE A 154 2.73 -14.02 1.87
N LYS A 155 3.17 -14.87 0.95
CA LYS A 155 3.27 -16.33 1.14
C LYS A 155 4.47 -16.74 2.00
N ARG A 156 5.38 -15.81 2.32
CA ARG A 156 6.60 -16.00 3.13
C ARG A 156 7.64 -16.91 2.51
N ASP A 157 7.65 -17.00 1.19
CA ASP A 157 8.74 -17.62 0.43
C ASP A 157 9.81 -16.57 0.10
N TYR A 158 10.61 -16.22 1.09
CA TYR A 158 11.58 -15.14 1.01
C TYR A 158 12.68 -15.38 -0.04
N LYS A 159 12.98 -16.62 -0.37
CA LYS A 159 13.95 -16.92 -1.43
C LYS A 159 13.42 -16.50 -2.81
N LYS A 160 12.16 -16.82 -3.09
CA LYS A 160 11.50 -16.39 -4.32
C LYS A 160 11.31 -14.86 -4.37
N VAL A 161 11.09 -14.21 -3.25
CA VAL A 161 11.07 -12.73 -3.20
C VAL A 161 12.37 -12.14 -3.74
N ILE A 162 13.53 -12.63 -3.22
CA ILE A 162 14.84 -12.14 -3.66
C ILE A 162 15.08 -12.46 -5.15
N GLU A 163 14.70 -13.65 -5.60
CA GLU A 163 14.82 -14.05 -7.01
C GLU A 163 14.08 -13.08 -7.93
N HIS A 164 12.80 -12.85 -7.67
CA HIS A 164 11.98 -11.98 -8.49
C HIS A 164 12.35 -10.50 -8.35
N ALA A 165 12.74 -10.05 -7.16
CA ALA A 165 13.24 -8.70 -6.97
C ALA A 165 14.54 -8.46 -7.76
N ASN A 166 15.45 -9.43 -7.75
CA ASN A 166 16.71 -9.35 -8.53
C ASN A 166 16.46 -9.33 -10.04
N ALA A 167 15.42 -9.99 -10.53
CA ALA A 167 15.07 -9.94 -11.96
C ALA A 167 14.71 -8.52 -12.42
N VAL A 168 14.19 -7.66 -11.52
CA VAL A 168 13.80 -6.27 -11.83
C VAL A 168 14.85 -5.25 -11.43
N LEU A 169 15.43 -5.41 -10.24
CA LEU A 169 16.38 -4.44 -9.65
C LEU A 169 17.81 -4.69 -10.09
N GLY A 170 18.15 -5.95 -10.37
CA GLY A 170 19.52 -6.39 -10.43
C GLY A 170 20.19 -6.42 -9.04
N THR A 171 21.53 -6.54 -9.05
CA THR A 171 22.35 -6.63 -7.83
C THR A 171 23.36 -5.48 -7.69
N ASP A 172 23.52 -4.67 -8.72
CA ASP A 172 24.43 -3.53 -8.69
C ASP A 172 23.78 -2.31 -8.03
N SER A 173 24.31 -1.89 -6.90
CA SER A 173 23.79 -0.78 -6.11
C SER A 173 23.74 0.55 -6.86
N ALA A 174 24.68 0.82 -7.78
CA ALA A 174 24.68 2.06 -8.54
C ALA A 174 23.55 2.07 -9.56
N THR A 175 23.31 0.95 -10.23
CA THR A 175 22.18 0.76 -11.16
C THR A 175 20.86 0.90 -10.43
N ILE A 176 20.69 0.20 -9.29
CA ILE A 176 19.47 0.30 -8.48
C ILE A 176 19.22 1.75 -8.08
N TYR A 177 20.24 2.41 -7.50
CA TYR A 177 20.14 3.82 -7.09
C TYR A 177 19.68 4.74 -8.21
N SER A 178 20.22 4.55 -9.41
CA SER A 178 19.86 5.38 -10.58
C SER A 178 18.38 5.25 -10.96
N GLN A 179 17.78 4.10 -10.72
CA GLN A 179 16.41 3.76 -11.09
C GLN A 179 15.36 4.07 -9.99
N LEU A 180 15.79 4.39 -8.76
CA LEU A 180 14.88 4.82 -7.71
C LEU A 180 14.30 6.21 -8.04
N MET A 181 13.21 6.56 -7.32
CA MET A 181 12.50 7.82 -7.50
C MET A 181 13.46 9.02 -7.56
N ASP A 182 13.30 9.84 -8.58
CA ASP A 182 13.95 11.14 -8.67
C ASP A 182 13.02 12.20 -8.03
N TRP A 183 13.51 12.86 -7.00
CA TRP A 183 12.75 13.86 -6.24
C TRP A 183 12.97 15.28 -6.77
N ALA A 184 13.97 15.52 -7.61
CA ALA A 184 14.28 16.86 -8.12
C ALA A 184 13.10 17.50 -8.90
N PRO A 185 12.29 16.80 -9.69
CA PRO A 185 11.14 17.39 -10.37
C PRO A 185 10.07 17.97 -9.44
N PHE A 186 9.98 17.47 -8.18
CA PHE A 186 9.01 17.98 -7.21
C PHE A 186 9.27 19.44 -6.79
N ASP A 187 10.51 19.92 -6.94
CA ASP A 187 10.89 21.28 -6.57
C ASP A 187 10.16 22.36 -7.38
N SER A 188 9.74 22.02 -8.58
CA SER A 188 8.99 22.91 -9.48
C SER A 188 7.48 22.77 -9.33
N CYS A 189 6.98 21.85 -8.50
CA CYS A 189 5.56 21.64 -8.32
C CYS A 189 4.93 22.74 -7.48
N SER A 190 3.87 23.34 -8.01
CA SER A 190 3.11 24.41 -7.34
C SER A 190 1.65 24.03 -7.06
N SER A 191 1.19 22.89 -7.59
CA SER A 191 -0.18 22.41 -7.45
C SER A 191 -0.23 20.90 -7.23
N SER A 192 -1.34 20.39 -6.68
CA SER A 192 -1.58 18.95 -6.55
C SER A 192 -1.52 18.22 -7.89
N GLY A 193 -1.94 18.90 -8.96
CA GLY A 193 -1.85 18.37 -10.32
C GLY A 193 -0.42 18.22 -10.81
N ASP A 194 0.50 19.10 -10.41
CA ASP A 194 1.92 18.99 -10.76
C ASP A 194 2.58 17.85 -9.97
N TYR A 195 2.33 17.75 -8.67
CA TYR A 195 2.77 16.58 -7.87
C TYR A 195 2.27 15.27 -8.49
N ALA A 196 1.00 15.23 -8.88
CA ALA A 196 0.43 14.05 -9.51
C ALA A 196 1.13 13.66 -10.81
N LYS A 197 1.53 14.64 -11.64
CA LYS A 197 2.26 14.37 -12.89
C LYS A 197 3.61 13.71 -12.61
N VAL A 198 4.34 14.20 -11.59
CA VAL A 198 5.64 13.62 -11.20
C VAL A 198 5.47 12.21 -10.64
N TRP A 199 4.53 12.02 -9.71
CA TRP A 199 4.25 10.71 -9.13
C TRP A 199 3.85 9.65 -10.17
N GLN A 200 3.06 10.05 -11.15
CA GLN A 200 2.45 9.19 -12.15
C GLN A 200 3.21 9.22 -13.48
N ASP A 201 4.42 9.77 -13.49
CA ASP A 201 5.21 9.86 -14.72
C ASP A 201 5.48 8.47 -15.28
N PHE A 202 4.95 8.26 -16.49
CA PHE A 202 5.14 7.02 -17.24
C PHE A 202 6.61 6.75 -17.57
N ASN A 203 7.41 7.80 -17.73
CA ASN A 203 8.84 7.68 -18.05
C ASN A 203 9.73 7.45 -16.82
N SER A 204 9.21 7.65 -15.63
CA SER A 204 9.97 7.40 -14.40
C SER A 204 10.42 5.94 -14.34
N SER A 205 11.73 5.72 -14.20
CA SER A 205 12.30 4.38 -14.04
C SER A 205 11.79 3.68 -12.78
N ASN A 206 11.39 4.45 -11.75
CA ASN A 206 10.84 3.90 -10.52
C ASN A 206 9.47 3.23 -10.71
N ASN A 207 8.64 3.73 -11.64
CA ASN A 207 7.30 3.21 -11.86
C ASN A 207 7.34 2.00 -12.79
N LEU A 208 6.87 0.85 -12.31
CA LEU A 208 6.83 -0.41 -13.06
C LEU A 208 5.46 -0.66 -13.69
N MET A 209 4.38 -0.32 -12.96
CA MET A 209 3.02 -0.41 -13.44
C MET A 209 2.18 0.75 -12.91
N ILE A 210 1.34 1.32 -13.76
CA ILE A 210 0.41 2.41 -13.44
C ILE A 210 -0.99 1.95 -13.81
N MET A 211 -1.93 2.09 -12.88
CA MET A 211 -3.33 1.71 -13.07
C MET A 211 -4.25 2.91 -12.90
N GLY A 212 -5.18 3.07 -13.82
CA GLY A 212 -6.32 3.97 -13.64
C GLY A 212 -7.42 3.27 -12.87
N THR A 213 -7.83 3.81 -11.74
CA THR A 213 -8.87 3.23 -10.88
C THR A 213 -10.01 4.21 -10.66
N TYR A 214 -11.25 3.72 -10.67
CA TYR A 214 -12.39 4.50 -10.20
C TYR A 214 -12.29 4.63 -8.68
N SER A 215 -11.95 5.83 -8.18
CA SER A 215 -11.78 6.04 -6.76
C SER A 215 -12.01 7.50 -6.37
N ASN A 216 -12.71 7.71 -5.28
CA ASN A 216 -12.90 9.00 -4.60
C ASN A 216 -11.90 9.22 -3.45
N ILE A 217 -10.82 8.44 -3.39
CA ILE A 217 -9.89 8.43 -2.24
C ILE A 217 -9.38 9.83 -1.88
N MET A 218 -9.09 10.67 -2.86
CA MET A 218 -8.66 12.06 -2.59
C MET A 218 -9.74 12.84 -1.84
N ARG A 219 -11.00 12.72 -2.23
CA ARG A 219 -12.12 13.41 -1.56
C ARG A 219 -12.32 12.89 -0.14
N HIS A 220 -12.14 11.59 0.07
CA HIS A 220 -12.17 10.99 1.41
C HIS A 220 -11.00 11.45 2.26
N ALA A 221 -9.79 11.53 1.69
CA ALA A 221 -8.59 11.99 2.37
C ALA A 221 -8.64 13.49 2.72
N LEU A 222 -9.37 14.29 1.94
CA LEU A 222 -9.63 15.71 2.23
C LEU A 222 -10.77 15.92 3.24
N GLY A 223 -11.58 14.89 3.52
CA GLY A 223 -12.67 14.96 4.49
C GLY A 223 -12.21 14.66 5.92
N TYR A 224 -12.79 15.33 6.91
CA TYR A 224 -12.46 15.18 8.34
C TYR A 224 -12.40 13.72 8.84
N ARG A 225 -13.18 12.83 8.24
CA ARG A 225 -13.28 11.43 8.70
C ARG A 225 -12.03 10.60 8.41
N PHE A 226 -11.32 10.88 7.32
CA PHE A 226 -10.19 10.07 6.85
C PHE A 226 -8.95 10.92 6.56
N ALA A 227 -8.97 12.19 6.92
CA ALA A 227 -7.84 13.08 6.75
C ALA A 227 -6.66 12.64 7.63
N LEU A 228 -5.46 12.69 7.08
CA LEU A 228 -4.24 12.62 7.86
C LEU A 228 -3.99 14.03 8.43
N VAL A 229 -4.38 14.24 9.68
CA VAL A 229 -4.36 15.57 10.30
C VAL A 229 -3.26 15.72 11.33
N GLY A 230 -2.85 16.95 11.51
CA GLY A 230 -2.02 17.54 12.55
C GLY A 230 -1.07 16.64 13.31
N GLN A 231 -1.39 16.36 14.55
CA GLN A 231 -0.51 15.62 15.43
C GLN A 231 -0.21 14.19 14.96
N PRO A 232 -1.19 13.35 14.55
CA PRO A 232 -0.89 12.02 14.00
C PRO A 232 0.06 12.06 12.81
N ALA A 233 -0.08 13.05 11.94
CA ALA A 233 0.81 13.20 10.80
C ALA A 233 2.25 13.54 11.24
N ARG A 234 2.39 14.49 12.17
CA ARG A 234 3.69 14.88 12.72
C ARG A 234 4.36 13.70 13.42
N ASP A 235 3.66 13.10 14.36
CA ASP A 235 4.25 12.13 15.28
C ASP A 235 4.51 10.77 14.62
N VAL A 236 3.62 10.37 13.71
CA VAL A 236 3.68 9.04 13.10
C VAL A 236 4.46 9.03 11.78
N ILE A 237 4.34 10.09 10.96
CA ILE A 237 4.94 10.12 9.63
C ILE A 237 6.20 10.99 9.60
N PHE A 238 6.13 12.21 10.15
CA PHE A 238 7.18 13.21 9.94
C PHE A 238 8.30 13.19 10.96
N HIS A 239 8.05 12.75 12.18
CA HIS A 239 9.06 12.75 13.25
C HIS A 239 9.51 11.36 13.68
N SER A 240 8.98 10.32 13.06
CA SER A 240 9.16 8.94 13.50
C SER A 240 10.51 8.34 13.12
N SER A 241 11.30 9.00 12.30
CA SER A 241 12.54 8.42 11.78
C SER A 241 13.78 9.25 12.14
N PRO A 242 14.91 8.61 12.56
CA PRO A 242 16.17 9.29 12.80
C PRO A 242 16.78 9.88 11.51
N MET A 243 16.35 9.43 10.33
CA MET A 243 16.83 9.93 9.05
C MET A 243 16.28 11.31 8.71
N TRP A 244 15.12 11.70 9.28
CA TRP A 244 14.50 13.02 9.09
C TRP A 244 13.91 13.55 10.41
N GLN A 245 14.76 13.87 11.36
CA GLN A 245 14.42 14.16 12.76
C GLN A 245 13.61 15.45 13.01
N SER A 246 13.23 16.21 12.02
CA SER A 246 12.41 17.39 12.23
C SER A 246 11.42 17.60 11.10
N TYR A 247 10.28 18.19 11.46
CA TYR A 247 9.25 18.61 10.50
C TYR A 247 9.83 19.49 9.38
N ALA A 248 10.80 20.37 9.72
CA ALA A 248 11.47 21.22 8.74
C ALA A 248 12.46 20.46 7.83
N ALA A 249 12.87 19.27 8.22
CA ALA A 249 13.75 18.41 7.42
C ALA A 249 12.97 17.36 6.61
N ASN A 250 11.68 17.20 6.89
CA ASN A 250 10.83 16.33 6.10
C ASN A 250 10.40 17.09 4.85
N PRO A 251 10.91 16.74 3.68
CA PRO A 251 10.44 17.39 2.47
C PRO A 251 8.96 17.08 2.30
N SER A 252 8.16 18.12 2.25
CA SER A 252 6.72 18.01 1.92
C SER A 252 6.48 17.25 0.62
N CYS A 253 7.47 17.22 -0.27
CA CYS A 253 7.46 16.41 -1.48
C CYS A 253 7.48 14.89 -1.22
N LEU A 254 8.11 14.39 -0.15
CA LEU A 254 8.12 12.95 0.17
C LEU A 254 6.72 12.43 0.48
N VAL A 255 5.93 13.22 1.18
CA VAL A 255 4.53 12.87 1.41
C VAL A 255 3.67 13.23 0.19
N GLY A 256 4.23 14.01 -0.75
CA GLY A 256 3.48 14.58 -1.87
C GLY A 256 2.41 15.52 -1.35
N GLY A 257 2.67 16.12 -0.19
CA GLY A 257 1.64 16.68 0.63
C GLY A 257 1.18 18.04 0.15
N TYR A 258 -0.09 18.09 -0.13
CA TYR A 258 -0.82 19.33 -0.15
C TYR A 258 -1.28 19.60 1.28
N LEU A 259 -0.80 20.71 1.86
CA LEU A 259 -1.37 21.22 3.09
C LEU A 259 -2.73 21.83 2.77
N PHE A 260 -3.78 21.34 3.40
CA PHE A 260 -5.07 21.99 3.38
C PHE A 260 -5.53 22.23 4.81
N TRP A 261 -6.29 23.29 4.98
CA TRP A 261 -6.80 23.68 6.28
C TRP A 261 -8.10 22.94 6.57
N THR A 262 -8.19 22.25 7.70
CA THR A 262 -9.39 21.54 8.16
C THR A 262 -10.00 22.17 9.42
N GLY A 263 -10.20 23.50 9.42
CA GLY A 263 -10.70 24.21 10.60
C GLY A 263 -9.58 24.49 11.62
N GLU A 264 -9.52 23.75 12.72
CA GLU A 264 -8.51 23.98 13.77
C GLU A 264 -7.17 23.29 13.52
N ASP A 265 -7.08 22.40 12.54
CA ASP A 265 -5.88 21.62 12.26
C ASP A 265 -5.56 21.52 10.78
N TYR A 266 -4.30 21.20 10.46
CA TYR A 266 -3.83 20.99 9.10
C TYR A 266 -4.05 19.54 8.70
N GLY A 267 -4.61 19.31 7.51
CA GLY A 267 -4.66 18.00 6.88
C GLY A 267 -3.61 17.88 5.79
N TYR A 268 -3.15 16.66 5.59
CA TYR A 268 -2.17 16.30 4.59
C TYR A 268 -2.78 15.34 3.58
N THR A 269 -2.51 15.57 2.31
CA THR A 269 -2.85 14.64 1.22
C THR A 269 -1.63 14.42 0.33
N ALA A 270 -1.66 13.38 -0.47
CA ALA A 270 -0.55 13.08 -1.36
C ALA A 270 -0.95 13.29 -2.82
N GLY A 271 -0.04 13.83 -3.61
CA GLY A 271 -0.17 13.89 -5.07
C GLY A 271 -0.35 12.52 -5.72
N LYS A 272 0.08 11.46 -5.03
CA LYS A 272 -0.15 10.06 -5.44
C LYS A 272 -1.63 9.74 -5.73
N ILE A 273 -2.56 10.31 -4.95
CA ILE A 273 -4.00 10.05 -5.01
C ILE A 273 -4.78 11.19 -5.65
N ALA A 274 -4.11 12.09 -6.36
CA ALA A 274 -4.76 13.23 -7.00
C ALA A 274 -5.87 12.77 -7.94
N GLU A 275 -7.02 13.44 -7.80
CA GLU A 275 -8.22 13.17 -8.59
C GLU A 275 -8.05 13.57 -10.04
N ARG A 276 -8.53 12.73 -10.93
CA ARG A 276 -8.74 13.02 -12.33
C ARG A 276 -10.20 12.77 -12.69
N PHE A 277 -10.86 13.78 -13.22
CA PHE A 277 -12.27 13.68 -13.61
C PHE A 277 -12.40 13.40 -15.10
N GLN A 278 -13.04 12.28 -15.45
CA GLN A 278 -13.38 11.94 -16.82
C GLN A 278 -14.83 12.34 -17.10
N TYR A 279 -15.01 13.33 -17.94
CA TYR A 279 -16.35 13.74 -18.38
C TYR A 279 -16.94 12.69 -19.34
N THR A 280 -18.11 12.15 -19.00
CA THR A 280 -18.97 11.39 -19.93
C THR A 280 -19.88 12.32 -20.72
N ASP A 281 -20.32 13.41 -20.10
CA ASP A 281 -21.03 14.51 -20.73
C ASP A 281 -20.45 15.84 -20.21
N ARG A 282 -19.77 16.58 -21.08
CA ARG A 282 -19.18 17.87 -20.75
C ARG A 282 -20.21 18.98 -20.55
N LEU A 283 -21.35 18.90 -21.26
CA LEU A 283 -22.43 19.91 -21.14
C LEU A 283 -23.18 19.75 -19.83
N ALA A 284 -23.51 18.51 -19.47
CA ALA A 284 -24.15 18.17 -18.20
C ALA A 284 -23.20 18.21 -17.01
N GLY A 285 -21.88 18.29 -17.22
CA GLY A 285 -20.87 18.23 -16.17
C GLY A 285 -20.80 16.87 -15.46
N THR A 286 -21.31 15.80 -16.09
CA THR A 286 -21.33 14.45 -15.51
C THR A 286 -20.14 13.63 -15.95
N GLY A 287 -19.70 12.70 -15.08
CA GLY A 287 -18.55 11.86 -15.34
C GLY A 287 -18.13 11.04 -14.15
N PHE A 288 -16.95 10.47 -14.23
CA PHE A 288 -16.38 9.59 -13.21
C PHE A 288 -15.06 10.13 -12.67
N VAL A 289 -14.88 9.95 -11.36
CA VAL A 289 -13.63 10.27 -10.69
C VAL A 289 -12.68 9.09 -10.77
N HIS A 290 -11.44 9.36 -11.15
CA HIS A 290 -10.37 8.39 -11.24
C HIS A 290 -9.18 8.83 -10.41
N THR A 291 -8.42 7.85 -9.94
CA THR A 291 -7.08 8.03 -9.41
C THR A 291 -6.12 7.17 -10.20
N MET A 292 -4.99 7.74 -10.61
CA MET A 292 -3.92 6.98 -11.25
C MET A 292 -2.99 6.46 -10.16
N ARG A 293 -2.93 5.15 -9.97
CA ARG A 293 -2.10 4.49 -8.97
C ARG A 293 -0.81 3.97 -9.59
N ARG A 294 0.28 4.10 -8.84
CA ARG A 294 1.52 3.37 -9.11
C ARG A 294 1.41 2.02 -8.42
N GLU A 295 1.02 0.99 -9.16
CA GLU A 295 0.72 -0.29 -8.56
C GLU A 295 1.98 -1.03 -8.11
N PHE A 296 3.05 -0.93 -8.89
CA PHE A 296 4.35 -1.47 -8.54
C PHE A 296 5.45 -0.43 -8.78
N THR A 297 6.37 -0.32 -7.83
CA THR A 297 7.52 0.57 -7.92
C THR A 297 8.81 -0.15 -7.54
N ARG A 298 9.96 0.33 -8.06
CA ARG A 298 11.26 -0.18 -7.64
C ARG A 298 11.59 0.15 -6.19
N SER A 299 11.13 1.31 -5.71
CA SER A 299 11.33 1.71 -4.30
C SER A 299 10.65 0.73 -3.36
N GLU A 300 9.41 0.35 -3.61
CA GLU A 300 8.71 -0.65 -2.82
C GLU A 300 9.36 -2.03 -2.94
N LEU A 301 9.66 -2.46 -4.15
CA LEU A 301 10.29 -3.75 -4.43
C LEU A 301 11.65 -3.90 -3.71
N LEU A 302 12.41 -2.80 -3.59
CA LEU A 302 13.65 -2.78 -2.82
C LEU A 302 13.41 -3.07 -1.34
N LEU A 303 12.35 -2.49 -0.77
CA LEU A 303 11.95 -2.75 0.62
C LEU A 303 11.38 -4.18 0.81
N GLU A 304 10.72 -4.74 -0.19
CA GLU A 304 10.27 -6.14 -0.18
C GLU A 304 11.47 -7.11 -0.18
N ARG A 305 12.52 -6.82 -0.97
CA ARG A 305 13.75 -7.59 -0.97
C ARG A 305 14.48 -7.48 0.38
N ALA A 306 14.58 -6.27 0.92
CA ALA A 306 15.17 -6.06 2.25
C ALA A 306 14.45 -6.87 3.34
N GLU A 307 13.10 -6.94 3.31
CA GLU A 307 12.35 -7.78 4.26
C GLU A 307 12.72 -9.26 4.11
N ALA A 308 12.77 -9.75 2.89
CA ALA A 308 13.12 -11.15 2.63
C ALA A 308 14.55 -11.47 3.10
N GLU A 309 15.49 -10.57 2.88
CA GLU A 309 16.87 -10.69 3.35
C GLU A 309 16.95 -10.69 4.89
N ILE A 310 16.18 -9.83 5.57
CA ILE A 310 16.09 -9.82 7.04
C ILE A 310 15.59 -11.18 7.53
N MET A 311 14.50 -11.69 6.96
CA MET A 311 13.90 -12.94 7.40
C MET A 311 14.76 -14.18 7.10
N LEU A 312 15.68 -14.08 6.13
CA LEU A 312 16.69 -15.12 5.84
C LEU A 312 18.01 -14.93 6.61
N GLY A 313 18.09 -13.93 7.50
CA GLY A 313 19.31 -13.64 8.26
C GLY A 313 20.44 -13.00 7.45
N GLN A 314 20.15 -12.49 6.26
CA GLN A 314 21.11 -11.81 5.37
C GLN A 314 21.21 -10.32 5.74
N TYR A 315 21.57 -10.02 6.98
CA TYR A 315 21.48 -8.67 7.55
C TYR A 315 22.36 -7.63 6.88
N ASP A 316 23.48 -8.01 6.30
CA ASP A 316 24.35 -7.09 5.58
C ASP A 316 23.72 -6.65 4.24
N ASN A 317 23.10 -7.57 3.52
CA ASN A 317 22.36 -7.26 2.29
C ASN A 317 21.16 -6.37 2.61
N ALA A 318 20.36 -6.77 3.60
CA ALA A 318 19.22 -5.98 4.06
C ALA A 318 19.62 -4.55 4.47
N PHE A 319 20.72 -4.39 5.21
CA PHE A 319 21.23 -3.07 5.53
C PHE A 319 21.60 -2.26 4.28
N GLN A 320 22.23 -2.90 3.30
CA GLN A 320 22.59 -2.22 2.05
C GLN A 320 21.35 -1.74 1.30
N ASP A 321 20.30 -2.55 1.23
CA ASP A 321 19.05 -2.17 0.57
C ASP A 321 18.33 -1.06 1.31
N LEU A 322 18.22 -1.13 2.63
CA LEU A 322 17.63 -0.08 3.46
C LEU A 322 18.42 1.24 3.37
N ASN A 323 19.76 1.17 3.39
CA ASN A 323 20.62 2.34 3.18
C ASN A 323 20.43 2.92 1.78
N LEU A 324 20.36 2.06 0.76
CA LEU A 324 20.18 2.47 -0.64
C LEU A 324 18.83 3.16 -0.84
N TYR A 325 17.76 2.63 -0.23
CA TYR A 325 16.45 3.27 -0.22
C TYR A 325 16.51 4.67 0.38
N THR A 326 17.09 4.81 1.58
CA THR A 326 17.19 6.09 2.27
C THR A 326 18.08 7.09 1.54
N ARG A 327 19.13 6.63 0.86
CA ARG A 327 19.93 7.46 -0.06
C ARG A 327 19.10 7.90 -1.27
N GLY A 328 18.26 7.01 -1.81
CA GLY A 328 17.34 7.33 -2.90
C GLY A 328 16.39 8.47 -2.54
N MET A 329 15.92 8.50 -1.30
CA MET A 329 15.05 9.58 -0.80
C MET A 329 15.72 10.96 -0.75
N GLN A 330 17.02 11.04 -0.93
CA GLN A 330 17.80 12.30 -0.89
C GLN A 330 18.17 12.84 -2.28
N LYS A 331 17.60 12.27 -3.34
CA LYS A 331 17.79 12.76 -4.72
C LYS A 331 17.00 14.05 -4.98
N PHE A 332 17.37 15.13 -4.31
CA PHE A 332 16.79 16.45 -4.54
C PHE A 332 17.68 17.31 -5.43
N SER A 333 17.10 18.34 -6.07
CA SER A 333 17.92 19.30 -6.78
C SER A 333 18.83 20.07 -5.82
N PRO A 334 20.01 20.50 -6.28
CA PRO A 334 20.90 21.36 -5.48
C PRO A 334 20.25 22.69 -5.04
N ALA A 335 19.25 23.17 -5.75
CA ALA A 335 18.54 24.40 -5.42
C ALA A 335 17.65 24.21 -4.19
N THR A 336 16.89 23.11 -4.14
CA THR A 336 16.05 22.74 -2.98
C THR A 336 16.91 22.46 -1.77
N TYR A 337 18.02 21.76 -1.97
CA TYR A 337 18.97 21.49 -0.90
C TYR A 337 19.52 22.75 -0.22
N ARG A 338 19.68 23.86 -0.98
CA ARG A 338 20.13 25.15 -0.43
C ARG A 338 19.02 25.93 0.29
N THR A 339 17.79 25.84 -0.18
CA THR A 339 16.67 26.59 0.39
C THR A 339 16.26 26.01 1.75
N TYR A 340 16.47 24.72 1.94
CA TYR A 340 16.20 24.01 3.19
C TYR A 340 17.52 23.65 3.90
N GLN A 341 18.27 24.66 4.38
CA GLN A 341 19.50 24.42 5.18
C GLN A 341 19.26 23.55 6.42
N SER A 342 18.03 23.42 6.89
CA SER A 342 17.61 22.44 7.87
C SER A 342 17.70 20.98 7.37
N GLN A 343 17.78 20.74 6.06
CA GLN A 343 17.92 19.43 5.43
C GLN A 343 19.33 18.83 5.58
N ALA A 344 20.30 19.56 6.07
CA ALA A 344 21.56 19.00 6.56
C ALA A 344 21.36 17.89 7.61
N ARG A 345 20.10 17.63 8.01
CA ARG A 345 19.68 16.56 8.93
C ARG A 345 19.10 15.32 8.26
N MET A 346 18.78 15.35 6.96
CA MET A 346 18.45 14.11 6.24
C MET A 346 19.73 13.30 6.06
N ARG A 347 19.79 12.16 6.71
CA ARG A 347 20.92 11.26 6.66
C ARG A 347 20.52 9.91 6.08
N PRO A 348 21.35 9.29 5.23
CA PRO A 348 21.17 7.89 4.91
C PRO A 348 21.19 7.05 6.17
N LEU A 349 20.51 5.93 6.17
CA LEU A 349 20.55 4.99 7.28
C LEU A 349 22.01 4.60 7.55
N SER A 350 22.43 4.74 8.81
CA SER A 350 23.73 4.25 9.28
C SER A 350 23.55 3.05 10.21
N ARG A 351 24.61 2.27 10.41
CA ARG A 351 24.61 1.19 11.39
C ARG A 351 24.36 1.72 12.81
N ASP A 352 24.93 2.86 13.13
CA ASP A 352 24.69 3.52 14.42
C ASP A 352 23.22 3.87 14.63
N MET A 353 22.53 4.41 13.63
CA MET A 353 21.09 4.65 13.71
C MET A 353 20.28 3.36 13.91
N LEU A 354 20.68 2.28 13.24
CA LEU A 354 20.03 0.99 13.40
C LEU A 354 20.19 0.46 14.82
N ASP A 355 21.38 0.57 15.38
CA ASP A 355 21.71 0.05 16.70
C ASP A 355 21.27 0.96 17.85
N SER A 356 21.32 2.29 17.67
CA SER A 356 20.98 3.23 18.75
C SER A 356 19.50 3.65 18.75
N TYR A 357 18.80 3.59 17.64
CA TYR A 357 17.40 4.02 17.54
C TYR A 357 16.43 2.84 17.42
N TYR A 358 16.64 1.98 16.42
CA TYR A 358 15.71 0.89 16.13
C TYR A 358 15.87 -0.34 17.01
N ALA A 359 17.00 -0.48 17.72
CA ALA A 359 17.22 -1.56 18.67
C ALA A 359 16.64 -1.27 20.07
N LEU A 360 16.35 -0.02 20.41
CA LEU A 360 15.90 0.37 21.74
C LEU A 360 14.40 0.19 21.89
N SER A 361 13.98 -0.85 22.61
CA SER A 361 12.57 -1.11 22.97
C SER A 361 11.93 -0.01 23.83
N SER A 362 12.73 0.89 24.38
CA SER A 362 12.29 1.99 25.26
C SER A 362 12.43 3.37 24.65
N ASN A 363 12.72 3.50 23.37
CA ASN A 363 12.81 4.82 22.74
C ASN A 363 11.40 5.43 22.61
N PRO A 364 11.06 6.48 23.39
CA PRO A 364 9.73 7.08 23.37
C PRO A 364 9.40 7.76 22.02
N ASN A 365 10.42 8.02 21.20
CA ASN A 365 10.26 8.61 19.86
C ASN A 365 10.17 7.53 18.77
N CYS A 366 10.42 6.27 19.11
CA CYS A 366 10.19 5.14 18.24
C CYS A 366 8.78 4.62 18.50
N PHE A 367 7.81 5.15 17.80
CA PHE A 367 6.41 4.71 17.88
C PHE A 367 6.24 3.23 17.56
N ASP A 368 7.30 2.53 17.14
CA ASP A 368 7.23 1.29 16.43
C ASP A 368 8.08 0.18 17.02
N ASN A 369 8.14 0.09 18.35
CA ASN A 369 8.53 -1.18 18.95
C ASN A 369 7.39 -2.19 18.79
N TRP A 370 7.09 -2.48 17.53
CA TRP A 370 6.10 -3.44 17.17
C TRP A 370 6.52 -4.82 17.63
N ASN A 371 5.62 -5.52 18.30
CA ASN A 371 5.90 -6.87 18.75
C ASN A 371 5.76 -7.85 17.57
N PHE A 372 6.76 -7.92 16.69
CA PHE A 372 6.82 -8.90 15.61
C PHE A 372 6.92 -10.36 16.09
N THR A 373 7.09 -10.58 17.37
CA THR A 373 7.15 -11.94 17.95
C THR A 373 5.79 -12.56 18.20
N GLN A 374 4.71 -11.85 17.92
CA GLN A 374 3.38 -12.42 17.97
C GLN A 374 3.22 -13.42 16.82
N ASN A 375 3.29 -14.69 17.16
CA ASN A 375 3.30 -15.77 16.21
C ASN A 375 1.91 -15.93 15.58
N MET A 376 1.76 -15.53 14.35
CA MET A 376 0.59 -15.87 13.53
C MET A 376 0.57 -17.37 13.21
N SER A 377 1.74 -17.98 13.20
CA SER A 377 1.94 -19.42 13.07
C SER A 377 3.29 -19.80 13.69
N SER A 378 3.51 -21.07 13.95
CA SER A 378 4.79 -21.58 14.45
C SER A 378 5.96 -21.35 13.47
N SER A 379 5.66 -21.09 12.22
CA SER A 379 6.65 -20.83 11.15
C SER A 379 6.98 -19.34 10.96
N PHE A 380 6.23 -18.44 11.59
CA PHE A 380 6.50 -17.00 11.52
C PHE A 380 7.03 -16.48 12.85
N VAL A 381 8.33 -16.50 12.98
CA VAL A 381 9.04 -15.93 14.12
C VAL A 381 10.07 -14.93 13.61
N VAL A 382 10.02 -13.70 14.11
CA VAL A 382 11.06 -12.71 13.83
C VAL A 382 12.18 -12.92 14.84
N PRO A 383 13.38 -13.32 14.41
CA PRO A 383 14.51 -13.50 15.32
C PRO A 383 14.84 -12.21 16.07
N ALA A 384 15.33 -12.31 17.31
CA ALA A 384 15.67 -11.13 18.11
C ALA A 384 16.65 -10.18 17.39
N GLU A 385 17.60 -10.73 16.66
CA GLU A 385 18.56 -9.95 15.87
C GLU A 385 17.93 -9.22 14.68
N ALA A 386 16.83 -9.75 14.14
CA ALA A 386 16.09 -9.16 13.04
C ALA A 386 15.22 -7.97 13.48
N VAL A 387 14.85 -7.88 14.75
CA VAL A 387 13.84 -6.90 15.23
C VAL A 387 14.23 -5.46 14.90
N LYS A 388 15.48 -5.04 15.10
CA LYS A 388 15.92 -3.69 14.74
C LYS A 388 15.80 -3.39 13.24
N TYR A 389 16.10 -4.38 12.41
CA TYR A 389 15.96 -4.25 10.96
C TYR A 389 14.47 -4.18 10.56
N MET A 390 13.62 -5.01 11.16
CA MET A 390 12.18 -4.98 10.92
C MET A 390 11.54 -3.69 11.42
N ASN A 391 11.98 -3.11 12.52
CA ASN A 391 11.53 -1.80 12.99
C ASN A 391 11.89 -0.70 11.99
N CYS A 392 13.13 -0.71 11.49
CA CYS A 392 13.56 0.23 10.45
C CYS A 392 12.74 0.04 9.16
N LEU A 393 12.62 -1.19 8.70
CA LEU A 393 11.82 -1.53 7.51
C LEU A 393 10.36 -1.09 7.66
N ASN A 394 9.74 -1.34 8.83
CA ASN A 394 8.37 -0.95 9.12
C ASN A 394 8.17 0.57 9.00
N ASP A 395 9.12 1.35 9.51
CA ASP A 395 9.12 2.80 9.41
C ASP A 395 9.21 3.25 7.94
N LEU A 396 10.16 2.70 7.19
CA LEU A 396 10.34 3.02 5.77
C LEU A 396 9.16 2.58 4.89
N ARG A 397 8.64 1.37 5.12
CA ARG A 397 7.46 0.89 4.38
C ARG A 397 6.23 1.73 4.67
N ARG A 398 5.96 2.08 5.94
CA ARG A 398 4.85 2.96 6.30
C ARG A 398 4.88 4.26 5.50
N PHE A 399 6.07 4.79 5.28
CA PHE A 399 6.30 5.98 4.50
C PHE A 399 6.11 5.74 2.99
N GLU A 400 6.75 4.70 2.42
CA GLU A 400 6.65 4.39 0.98
C GLU A 400 5.21 4.10 0.56
N VAL A 401 4.48 3.30 1.35
CA VAL A 401 3.12 2.85 1.00
C VAL A 401 2.01 3.79 1.51
N LEU A 402 2.38 4.97 2.00
CA LEU A 402 1.40 5.97 2.43
C LEU A 402 0.44 6.29 1.28
N TRP A 403 -0.87 6.18 1.54
CA TRP A 403 -1.97 6.34 0.57
C TRP A 403 -2.07 5.26 -0.52
N ASP A 404 -1.19 4.27 -0.56
CA ASP A 404 -1.25 3.19 -1.54
C ASP A 404 -2.15 2.01 -1.10
N GLY A 405 -2.66 2.04 0.15
CA GLY A 405 -3.54 1.01 0.72
C GLY A 405 -2.83 -0.22 1.26
N LEU A 406 -1.51 -0.33 1.07
CA LEU A 406 -0.74 -1.51 1.43
C LEU A 406 -0.42 -1.59 2.92
N ARG A 407 -0.49 -0.48 3.66
CA ARG A 407 -0.20 -0.46 5.10
C ARG A 407 -1.09 -1.41 5.90
N PHE A 408 -2.38 -1.50 5.58
CA PHE A 408 -3.29 -2.44 6.24
C PHE A 408 -2.83 -3.89 6.05
N PHE A 409 -2.36 -4.23 4.87
CA PHE A 409 -1.84 -5.57 4.59
C PHE A 409 -0.54 -5.85 5.34
N ASP A 410 0.37 -4.87 5.46
CA ASP A 410 1.59 -5.02 6.26
C ASP A 410 1.26 -5.30 7.74
N LEU A 411 0.38 -4.50 8.34
CA LEU A 411 -0.07 -4.71 9.73
C LEU A 411 -0.71 -6.08 9.92
N LYS A 412 -1.45 -6.54 8.92
CA LYS A 412 -2.16 -7.81 8.94
C LYS A 412 -1.22 -9.00 8.83
N ARG A 413 -0.31 -9.00 7.83
CA ARG A 413 0.63 -10.10 7.57
C ARG A 413 1.74 -10.23 8.60
N TRP A 414 2.08 -9.14 9.31
CA TRP A 414 3.00 -9.14 10.43
C TRP A 414 2.33 -9.40 11.77
N GLY A 415 1.01 -9.46 11.83
CA GLY A 415 0.25 -9.66 13.05
C GLY A 415 0.34 -8.50 14.03
N ILE A 416 0.61 -7.29 13.56
CA ILE A 416 0.77 -6.11 14.41
C ILE A 416 -0.58 -5.70 14.96
N GLU A 417 -0.68 -5.60 16.29
CA GLU A 417 -1.86 -5.05 16.96
C GLU A 417 -1.78 -3.52 16.98
N TYR A 418 -2.92 -2.88 16.76
CA TYR A 418 -2.99 -1.43 16.81
C TYR A 418 -4.35 -0.95 17.33
N SER A 419 -4.36 0.29 17.81
CA SER A 419 -5.54 0.87 18.45
C SER A 419 -5.88 2.21 17.84
N HIS A 420 -7.18 2.53 17.86
CA HIS A 420 -7.69 3.85 17.56
C HIS A 420 -8.44 4.39 18.77
N THR A 421 -8.24 5.66 19.07
CA THR A 421 -9.02 6.39 20.07
C THR A 421 -10.12 7.18 19.38
N TYR A 422 -11.36 7.06 19.85
CA TYR A 422 -12.50 7.68 19.21
C TYR A 422 -13.53 8.19 20.23
N GLY A 423 -14.11 9.33 19.88
CA GLY A 423 -15.21 9.95 20.62
C GLY A 423 -14.75 10.83 21.77
N PRO A 424 -15.69 11.60 22.37
CA PRO A 424 -15.38 12.54 23.46
C PRO A 424 -14.88 11.84 24.73
N ASP A 425 -15.19 10.55 24.88
CA ASP A 425 -14.77 9.72 26.01
C ASP A 425 -13.39 9.08 25.80
N ALA A 426 -12.68 9.41 24.72
CA ALA A 426 -11.40 8.81 24.34
C ALA A 426 -11.41 7.26 24.38
N THR A 427 -12.51 6.64 23.95
CA THR A 427 -12.63 5.18 23.94
C THR A 427 -11.62 4.56 23.00
N VAL A 428 -10.82 3.62 23.51
CA VAL A 428 -9.79 2.91 22.75
C VAL A 428 -10.36 1.63 22.15
N TYR A 429 -10.23 1.51 20.83
CA TYR A 429 -10.61 0.33 20.06
C TYR A 429 -9.35 -0.35 19.56
N THR A 430 -9.09 -1.58 20.00
CA THR A 430 -7.91 -2.35 19.63
C THR A 430 -8.27 -3.44 18.62
N LEU A 431 -7.49 -3.56 17.57
CA LEU A 431 -7.55 -4.67 16.62
C LEU A 431 -6.38 -5.62 16.91
N LYS A 432 -6.69 -6.77 17.51
CA LYS A 432 -5.72 -7.82 17.82
C LYS A 432 -5.24 -8.51 16.55
N TRP A 433 -4.11 -9.22 16.64
CA TRP A 433 -3.50 -9.88 15.49
C TRP A 433 -4.37 -11.01 14.90
N ASP A 434 -5.15 -11.69 15.72
CA ASP A 434 -6.05 -12.80 15.37
C ASP A 434 -7.52 -12.38 15.26
N ASP A 435 -7.81 -11.07 15.34
CA ASP A 435 -9.17 -10.57 15.31
C ASP A 435 -9.84 -10.86 13.97
N PRO A 436 -11.03 -11.49 13.95
CA PRO A 436 -11.77 -11.78 12.72
C PRO A 436 -12.01 -10.55 11.83
N ARG A 437 -12.14 -9.36 12.44
CA ARG A 437 -12.37 -8.09 11.73
C ARG A 437 -11.19 -7.62 10.90
N ARG A 438 -10.04 -8.32 10.93
CA ARG A 438 -8.95 -8.12 9.96
C ARG A 438 -9.31 -8.58 8.55
N ALA A 439 -10.31 -9.44 8.41
CA ALA A 439 -10.98 -9.68 7.16
C ALA A 439 -12.16 -8.71 7.03
N LEU A 440 -12.26 -7.96 5.94
CA LEU A 440 -13.47 -7.20 5.68
C LEU A 440 -14.62 -8.17 5.37
N GLU A 441 -15.85 -7.76 5.72
CA GLU A 441 -17.02 -8.56 5.39
C GLU A 441 -17.30 -8.50 3.89
N ILE A 442 -17.65 -9.66 3.32
CA ILE A 442 -18.09 -9.75 1.92
C ILE A 442 -19.44 -9.05 1.73
N PRO A 443 -19.80 -8.63 0.50
CA PRO A 443 -21.06 -7.96 0.26
C PRO A 443 -22.28 -8.73 0.75
N ALA A 444 -23.27 -8.03 1.30
CA ALA A 444 -24.52 -8.63 1.74
C ALA A 444 -25.22 -9.43 0.64
N ALA A 445 -25.14 -8.98 -0.61
CA ALA A 445 -25.68 -9.71 -1.77
C ALA A 445 -24.99 -11.07 -1.98
N ALA A 446 -23.69 -11.16 -1.75
CA ALA A 446 -22.94 -12.40 -1.83
C ALA A 446 -23.34 -13.39 -0.71
N ILE A 447 -23.55 -12.87 0.51
CA ILE A 447 -24.08 -13.68 1.63
C ILE A 447 -25.50 -14.19 1.33
N GLN A 448 -26.36 -13.33 0.79
CA GLN A 448 -27.72 -13.70 0.38
C GLN A 448 -27.73 -14.74 -0.74
N ALA A 449 -26.74 -14.71 -1.62
CA ALA A 449 -26.53 -15.73 -2.64
C ALA A 449 -25.99 -17.07 -2.09
N GLY A 450 -25.68 -17.13 -0.79
CA GLY A 450 -25.29 -18.36 -0.09
C GLY A 450 -23.81 -18.47 0.24
N LEU A 451 -22.99 -17.44 0.02
CA LEU A 451 -21.61 -17.46 0.47
C LEU A 451 -21.53 -17.29 2.00
N GLN A 452 -20.63 -18.02 2.61
CA GLN A 452 -20.36 -17.91 4.04
C GLN A 452 -19.77 -16.51 4.36
N PRO A 453 -20.25 -15.78 5.39
CA PRO A 453 -19.70 -14.51 5.80
C PRO A 453 -18.25 -14.64 6.28
N SER A 454 -17.47 -13.56 6.23
CA SER A 454 -16.06 -13.55 6.65
C SER A 454 -15.89 -13.74 8.16
N HIS A 455 -16.87 -13.31 8.94
CA HIS A 455 -16.90 -13.48 10.39
C HIS A 455 -18.34 -13.55 10.89
N SER A 456 -18.55 -14.16 12.07
CA SER A 456 -19.90 -14.24 12.66
C SER A 456 -20.29 -12.88 13.25
N THR A 457 -21.57 -12.55 13.16
CA THR A 457 -22.12 -11.29 13.72
C THR A 457 -22.00 -11.20 15.24
N THR A 458 -21.80 -12.33 15.93
CA THR A 458 -21.63 -12.42 17.39
C THR A 458 -20.21 -12.05 17.85
N GLU A 459 -19.21 -12.10 16.98
CA GLU A 459 -17.82 -11.80 17.32
C GLU A 459 -17.46 -10.31 17.20
N ALA A 460 -18.37 -9.51 16.67
CA ALA A 460 -18.17 -8.08 16.44
C ALA A 460 -18.13 -7.20 17.70
N SER A 461 -18.32 -7.77 18.89
CA SER A 461 -18.18 -7.06 20.16
C SER A 461 -16.74 -7.11 20.68
N GLY A 462 -15.83 -6.51 19.93
CA GLY A 462 -14.47 -6.30 20.42
C GLY A 462 -14.49 -5.46 21.69
N SER A 463 -13.70 -5.85 22.67
CA SER A 463 -13.55 -5.15 23.94
C SER A 463 -13.08 -3.71 23.72
N ALA A 464 -14.03 -2.78 23.72
CA ALA A 464 -13.71 -1.38 23.92
C ALA A 464 -13.27 -1.22 25.38
N LYS A 465 -12.02 -0.91 25.63
CA LYS A 465 -11.54 -0.55 26.95
C LYS A 465 -11.64 0.96 27.08
N LYS A 466 -12.47 1.44 27.99
CA LYS A 466 -12.54 2.86 28.32
C LYS A 466 -11.27 3.19 29.13
N VAL A 467 -10.38 3.99 28.56
CA VAL A 467 -9.20 4.52 29.25
C VAL A 467 -9.51 5.98 29.57
N ALA A 468 -9.20 6.41 30.78
CA ALA A 468 -9.39 7.80 31.17
C ALA A 468 -8.47 8.70 30.33
N PHE A 469 -8.98 9.86 29.91
CA PHE A 469 -8.27 10.82 29.08
C PHE A 469 -6.91 11.23 29.67
N ASP A 470 -6.81 11.30 30.99
CA ASP A 470 -5.62 11.70 31.74
C ASP A 470 -4.45 10.68 31.70
N GLU A 471 -4.73 9.41 31.36
CA GLU A 471 -3.67 8.39 31.21
C GLU A 471 -2.98 8.46 29.85
N PHE A 472 -3.64 9.05 28.83
CA PHE A 472 -3.08 9.17 27.48
C PHE A 472 -2.31 10.48 27.26
N PHE A 473 -2.61 11.50 28.04
CA PHE A 473 -2.02 12.84 27.96
C PHE A 473 -1.37 13.26 29.26
N SER A 474 -0.62 12.35 29.91
CA SER A 474 0.35 12.77 30.90
C SER A 474 1.47 13.52 30.16
N ASP A 475 1.25 14.80 30.03
CA ASP A 475 2.07 15.78 29.39
C ASP A 475 3.51 15.75 29.95
N PRO A 476 4.55 15.53 29.16
CA PRO A 476 5.82 16.06 29.53
C PRO A 476 5.69 17.58 29.35
N THR A 477 5.54 18.31 30.45
CA THR A 477 5.48 19.78 30.50
C THR A 477 6.28 20.42 29.36
N PRO A 478 5.66 21.23 28.48
CA PRO A 478 6.40 21.95 27.47
C PRO A 478 7.34 22.93 28.19
N SER A 479 8.63 22.71 28.07
CA SER A 479 9.58 23.75 28.42
C SER A 479 9.23 24.97 27.58
N ALA A 480 8.88 26.06 28.24
CA ALA A 480 8.48 27.33 27.68
C ALA A 480 9.47 27.81 26.61
N VAL A 481 9.11 27.61 25.35
CA VAL A 481 9.72 28.34 24.26
C VAL A 481 8.89 29.62 24.11
N SER A 482 9.46 30.72 24.55
CA SER A 482 8.90 32.05 24.42
C SER A 482 8.47 32.34 22.98
N ALA A 483 7.17 32.57 22.81
CA ALA A 483 6.61 33.05 21.56
C ALA A 483 7.13 34.48 21.33
N SER A 484 8.05 34.68 20.41
CA SER A 484 8.29 35.99 19.83
C SER A 484 7.31 36.19 18.69
N ASN A 485 6.30 37.00 18.97
CA ASN A 485 5.38 37.54 17.98
C ASN A 485 6.14 38.35 16.95
N ASN A 486 6.22 37.89 15.72
CA ASN A 486 6.34 38.72 14.54
C ASN A 486 5.75 37.98 13.34
N ALA A 487 4.42 37.95 13.30
CA ALA A 487 3.70 37.55 12.09
C ALA A 487 3.62 38.80 11.18
N LYS A 488 4.46 38.84 10.17
CA LYS A 488 4.19 39.66 8.99
C LYS A 488 3.03 39.01 8.23
N LYS A 489 1.95 39.76 8.07
CA LYS A 489 0.88 39.45 7.12
C LYS A 489 1.47 39.35 5.73
N ASP A 490 1.51 38.15 5.18
CA ASP A 490 1.73 37.97 3.76
C ASP A 490 0.43 37.49 3.15
N ASN A 491 0.03 38.16 2.07
CA ASN A 491 -1.22 37.92 1.34
C ASN A 491 -1.14 36.58 0.66
N SER A 492 -1.76 35.58 1.24
CA SER A 492 -2.07 34.32 0.52
C SER A 492 -3.45 34.45 -0.09
N GLU A 493 -3.50 34.52 -1.41
CA GLU A 493 -4.73 34.40 -2.18
C GLU A 493 -5.45 33.10 -1.85
N SER A 494 -6.65 33.24 -1.30
CA SER A 494 -7.55 32.13 -1.05
C SER A 494 -8.10 31.61 -2.37
N TYR A 495 -7.72 30.40 -2.77
CA TYR A 495 -8.37 29.71 -3.86
C TYR A 495 -9.75 29.22 -3.42
N VAL A 496 -10.77 29.96 -3.80
CA VAL A 496 -12.17 29.54 -3.68
C VAL A 496 -12.46 28.54 -4.77
N ILE A 497 -12.73 27.30 -4.39
CA ILE A 497 -13.36 26.32 -5.29
C ILE A 497 -14.80 26.78 -5.52
N LYS A 498 -15.06 27.36 -6.66
CA LYS A 498 -16.46 27.59 -7.11
C LYS A 498 -17.10 26.25 -7.40
N LYS A 499 -18.32 26.10 -6.86
CA LYS A 499 -19.21 24.95 -7.02
C LYS A 499 -19.48 24.62 -8.48
#